data_b8173799f9563b53cbb21647f4b70248
#
_entry.id   b8173799f9563b53cbb21647f4b70248
#
_cell.length_a   1.000
_cell.length_b   1.000
_cell.length_c   1.000
_cell.angle_alpha   90.00
_cell.angle_beta   90.00
_cell.angle_gamma   90.00
#
_symmetry.space_group_name_H-M   'P 1'
#
loop_
_entity.id
_entity.type
_entity.pdbx_description
1 polymer ?
#
loop_
_entity_poly.entity_id
_entity_poly.type
_entity_poly.pdbx_seq_one_letter_code
_entity_poly.pdbx_strand_id
1 'polypeptide(L)'
;MLLLDSQVLLWLLDDNPRLGPQARRAITSAQGVHVSAATVWELTIKTMLGKLTVPAHLSKRLPEQGLELLSVTAEHAEAIREFPELIRHDPFDRLIVAQASCTGLRLLTADHVLLDLRRDFILDASR
;
A
#
# COMPACT_ATOMS: atom_id res chain seq x y z
N MET A 1 13.17 1.71 1.82
CA MET A 1 11.89 1.89 2.53
C MET A 1 10.73 1.43 1.64
N LEU A 2 9.69 0.90 2.27
CA LEU A 2 8.57 0.29 1.57
C LEU A 2 7.26 1.05 1.82
N LEU A 3 6.37 1.00 0.85
CA LEU A 3 4.97 1.38 0.98
C LEU A 3 4.13 0.13 0.68
N LEU A 4 3.23 -0.24 1.58
CA LEU A 4 2.36 -1.40 1.40
C LEU A 4 1.05 -0.95 0.75
N ASP A 5 0.54 -1.71 -0.22
CA ASP A 5 -0.84 -1.48 -0.66
C ASP A 5 -1.82 -2.08 0.36
N SER A 6 -3.11 -1.82 0.17
CA SER A 6 -4.12 -2.25 1.14
C SER A 6 -4.20 -3.77 1.28
N GLN A 7 -4.08 -4.52 0.19
CA GLN A 7 -4.13 -5.98 0.25
C GLN A 7 -2.91 -6.57 0.98
N VAL A 8 -1.73 -6.01 0.73
CA VAL A 8 -0.50 -6.45 1.40
C VAL A 8 -0.56 -6.14 2.89
N LEU A 9 -1.09 -4.98 3.26
CA LEU A 9 -1.31 -4.65 4.67
C LEU A 9 -2.22 -5.68 5.34
N LEU A 10 -3.32 -6.04 4.70
CA LEU A 10 -4.25 -7.04 5.23
C LEU A 10 -3.57 -8.40 5.40
N TRP A 11 -2.78 -8.81 4.41
CA TRP A 11 -2.02 -10.06 4.50
C TRP A 11 -1.01 -10.05 5.64
N LEU A 12 -0.37 -8.90 5.87
CA LEU A 12 0.59 -8.76 6.96
C LEU A 12 -0.10 -8.84 8.33
N LEU A 13 -1.22 -8.14 8.49
CA LEU A 13 -1.98 -8.10 9.74
C LEU A 13 -2.56 -9.48 10.11
N ASP A 14 -2.91 -10.29 9.14
CA ASP A 14 -3.59 -11.59 9.27
C ASP A 14 -2.60 -12.76 9.12
N ASP A 15 -1.32 -12.43 8.92
CA ASP A 15 -0.27 -13.43 8.68
C ASP A 15 -0.66 -14.42 7.55
N ASN A 16 -1.18 -13.87 6.46
CA ASN A 16 -1.68 -14.65 5.34
C ASN A 16 -0.52 -15.26 4.54
N PRO A 17 -0.56 -16.58 4.25
CA PRO A 17 0.52 -17.24 3.50
C PRO A 17 0.68 -16.75 2.04
N ARG A 18 -0.27 -15.99 1.51
CA ARG A 18 -0.14 -15.36 0.18
C ARG A 18 0.96 -14.30 0.14
N LEU A 19 1.28 -13.72 1.32
CA LEU A 19 2.44 -12.84 1.43
C LEU A 19 3.69 -13.71 1.33
N GLY A 20 4.44 -13.55 0.25
CA GLY A 20 5.54 -14.45 -0.09
C GLY A 20 6.76 -14.29 0.82
N PRO A 21 7.68 -15.26 0.80
CA PRO A 21 8.87 -15.23 1.68
C PRO A 21 9.84 -14.08 1.35
N GLN A 22 9.98 -13.71 0.09
CA GLN A 22 10.82 -12.56 -0.29
C GLN A 22 10.21 -11.26 0.22
N ALA A 23 8.89 -11.10 0.08
CA ALA A 23 8.17 -9.94 0.58
C ALA A 23 8.30 -9.82 2.10
N ARG A 24 8.17 -10.92 2.83
CA ARG A 24 8.34 -10.95 4.28
C ARG A 24 9.75 -10.53 4.69
N ARG A 25 10.76 -11.01 3.98
CA ARG A 25 12.15 -10.60 4.23
C ARG A 25 12.35 -9.11 3.95
N ALA A 26 11.78 -8.61 2.87
CA ALA A 26 11.87 -7.19 2.53
C ALA A 26 11.24 -6.31 3.63
N ILE A 27 10.09 -6.71 4.15
CA ILE A 27 9.41 -6.00 5.24
C ILE A 27 10.27 -6.01 6.51
N THR A 28 10.80 -7.17 6.86
CA THR A 28 11.61 -7.33 8.08
C THR A 28 12.91 -6.53 8.03
N SER A 29 13.54 -6.46 6.85
CA SER A 29 14.85 -5.81 6.69
C SER A 29 14.76 -4.33 6.31
N ALA A 30 13.58 -3.82 5.97
CA ALA A 30 13.42 -2.42 5.55
C ALA A 30 13.68 -1.46 6.72
N GLN A 31 14.29 -0.33 6.41
CA GLN A 31 14.50 0.75 7.39
C GLN A 31 13.20 1.43 7.79
N GLY A 32 12.20 1.41 6.93
CA GLY A 32 10.87 1.92 7.22
C GLY A 32 9.83 1.23 6.35
N VAL A 33 8.69 0.92 6.94
CA VAL A 33 7.54 0.33 6.23
C VAL A 33 6.35 1.26 6.46
N HIS A 34 5.81 1.76 5.37
CA HIS A 34 4.79 2.81 5.39
C HIS A 34 3.44 2.29 4.93
N VAL A 35 2.40 2.88 5.48
CA VAL A 35 1.01 2.70 5.05
C VAL A 35 0.42 4.08 4.79
N SER A 36 -0.20 4.25 3.62
CA SER A 36 -0.81 5.52 3.26
C SER A 36 -2.05 5.82 4.09
N ALA A 37 -2.27 7.09 4.40
CA ALA A 37 -3.54 7.56 4.95
C ALA A 37 -4.71 7.22 4.01
N ALA A 38 -4.48 7.15 2.69
CA ALA A 38 -5.47 6.71 1.72
C ALA A 38 -5.89 5.25 1.94
N THR A 39 -4.95 4.39 2.33
CA THR A 39 -5.24 2.99 2.66
C THR A 39 -6.12 2.90 3.91
N VAL A 40 -5.81 3.69 4.93
CA VAL A 40 -6.66 3.76 6.13
C VAL A 40 -8.09 4.19 5.75
N TRP A 41 -8.22 5.16 4.87
CA TRP A 41 -9.51 5.63 4.35
C TRP A 41 -10.25 4.51 3.60
N GLU A 42 -9.57 3.86 2.68
CA GLU A 42 -10.15 2.74 1.91
C GLU A 42 -10.68 1.62 2.82
N LEU A 43 -9.86 1.19 3.78
CA LEU A 43 -10.23 0.11 4.70
C LEU A 43 -11.37 0.52 5.63
N THR A 44 -11.41 1.78 6.04
CA THR A 44 -12.50 2.33 6.84
C THR A 44 -13.83 2.28 6.08
N ILE A 45 -13.82 2.70 4.80
CA ILE A 45 -15.00 2.63 3.94
C ILE A 45 -15.50 1.18 3.81
N LYS A 46 -14.59 0.26 3.53
CA LYS A 46 -14.94 -1.17 3.35
C LYS A 46 -15.48 -1.79 4.63
N THR A 47 -14.96 -1.38 5.77
CA THR A 47 -15.47 -1.83 7.07
C THR A 47 -16.89 -1.30 7.31
N MET A 48 -17.14 -0.04 7.01
CA MET A 48 -18.48 0.57 7.15
C MET A 48 -19.50 -0.10 6.24
N LEU A 49 -19.07 -0.60 5.07
CA LEU A 49 -19.92 -1.33 4.13
C LEU A 49 -20.11 -2.81 4.50
N GLY A 50 -19.50 -3.27 5.58
CA GLY A 50 -19.58 -4.66 6.01
C GLY A 50 -18.79 -5.64 5.14
N LYS A 51 -17.90 -5.15 4.27
CA LYS A 51 -17.11 -5.99 3.36
C LYS A 51 -15.84 -6.55 3.98
N LEU A 52 -15.44 -6.03 5.13
CA LEU A 52 -14.14 -6.29 5.71
C LEU A 52 -14.20 -6.08 7.21
N THR A 53 -13.43 -6.88 7.95
CA THR A 53 -13.19 -6.67 9.38
C THR A 53 -11.72 -6.38 9.59
N VAL A 54 -11.41 -5.23 10.19
CA VAL A 54 -10.04 -4.85 10.56
C VAL A 54 -10.03 -4.37 12.00
N PRO A 55 -8.85 -4.34 12.66
CA PRO A 55 -8.76 -3.77 13.99
C PRO A 55 -9.26 -2.32 14.01
N ALA A 56 -9.99 -1.95 15.05
CA ALA A 56 -10.42 -0.57 15.24
C ALA A 56 -9.20 0.35 15.47
N HIS A 57 -9.33 1.61 15.11
CA HIS A 57 -8.30 2.62 15.34
C HIS A 57 -6.97 2.31 14.64
N LEU A 58 -7.03 2.04 13.32
CA LEU A 58 -5.83 1.75 12.53
C LEU A 58 -4.76 2.83 12.66
N SER A 59 -5.16 4.10 12.71
CA SER A 59 -4.21 5.22 12.83
C SER A 59 -3.34 5.14 14.08
N LYS A 60 -3.81 4.47 15.11
CA LYS A 60 -3.08 4.26 16.37
C LYS A 60 -2.37 2.90 16.36
N ARG A 61 -3.05 1.87 15.87
CA ARG A 61 -2.55 0.51 15.88
C ARG A 61 -1.39 0.26 14.95
N LEU A 62 -1.40 0.87 13.76
CA LEU A 62 -0.33 0.66 12.79
C LEU A 62 1.02 1.17 13.30
N PRO A 63 1.12 2.39 13.87
CA PRO A 63 2.38 2.82 14.47
C PRO A 63 2.85 1.94 15.63
N GLU A 64 1.94 1.41 16.43
CA GLU A 64 2.28 0.48 17.53
C GLU A 64 2.95 -0.80 17.01
N GLN A 65 2.65 -1.18 15.77
CA GLN A 65 3.25 -2.35 15.12
C GLN A 65 4.49 -2.02 14.30
N GLY A 66 5.00 -0.80 14.41
CA GLY A 66 6.19 -0.38 13.70
C GLY A 66 5.96 0.09 12.27
N LEU A 67 4.69 0.30 11.89
CA LEU A 67 4.35 0.81 10.56
C LEU A 67 4.19 2.32 10.63
N GLU A 68 4.78 3.03 9.67
CA GLU A 68 4.71 4.48 9.62
C GLU A 68 3.56 4.93 8.72
N LEU A 69 2.79 5.92 9.15
CA LEU A 69 1.72 6.48 8.34
C LEU A 69 2.27 7.51 7.37
N LEU A 70 1.86 7.42 6.11
CA LEU A 70 2.23 8.36 5.07
C LEU A 70 1.04 9.26 4.74
N SER A 71 1.17 10.55 5.00
CA SER A 71 0.13 11.53 4.68
C SER A 71 -0.01 11.71 3.17
N VAL A 72 -1.22 11.97 2.71
CA VAL A 72 -1.49 12.33 1.31
C VAL A 72 -1.34 13.83 1.16
N THR A 73 -0.50 14.27 0.24
CA THR A 73 -0.31 15.68 -0.07
C THR A 73 -0.96 16.04 -1.41
N ALA A 74 -1.10 17.33 -1.68
CA ALA A 74 -1.57 17.80 -2.98
C ALA A 74 -0.64 17.34 -4.11
N GLU A 75 0.68 17.33 -3.87
CA GLU A 75 1.66 16.85 -4.84
C GLU A 75 1.46 15.38 -5.19
N HIS A 76 1.14 14.55 -4.20
CA HIS A 76 0.81 13.14 -4.43
C HIS A 76 -0.43 13.02 -5.32
N ALA A 77 -1.46 13.81 -5.05
CA ALA A 77 -2.69 13.78 -5.81
C ALA A 77 -2.47 14.19 -7.27
N GLU A 78 -1.65 15.21 -7.51
CA GLU A 78 -1.31 15.66 -8.86
C GLU A 78 -0.45 14.66 -9.62
N ALA A 79 0.42 13.94 -8.92
CA ALA A 79 1.34 12.98 -9.53
C ALA A 79 0.66 11.76 -10.16
N ILE A 80 -0.63 11.54 -9.93
CA ILE A 80 -1.38 10.47 -10.60
C ILE A 80 -1.36 10.64 -12.12
N ARG A 81 -1.17 11.86 -12.62
CA ARG A 81 -1.11 12.11 -14.06
C ARG A 81 0.13 11.50 -14.73
N GLU A 82 1.14 11.14 -13.96
CA GLU A 82 2.34 10.44 -14.48
C GLU A 82 2.05 8.99 -14.85
N PHE A 83 0.88 8.48 -14.47
CA PHE A 83 0.44 7.11 -14.71
C PHE A 83 -0.88 7.08 -15.48
N PRO A 84 -0.89 7.60 -16.74
CA PRO A 84 -2.13 7.64 -17.54
C PRO A 84 -2.72 6.27 -17.84
N GLU A 85 -1.89 5.22 -17.83
CA GLU A 85 -2.32 3.83 -17.98
C GLU A 85 -3.32 3.39 -16.92
N LEU A 86 -3.33 4.06 -15.76
CA LEU A 86 -4.19 3.73 -14.63
C LEU A 86 -5.45 4.58 -14.57
N ILE A 87 -5.77 5.36 -15.60
CA ILE A 87 -6.86 6.35 -15.55
C ILE A 87 -8.22 5.74 -15.21
N ARG A 88 -8.44 4.48 -15.54
CA ARG A 88 -9.70 3.76 -15.27
C ARG A 88 -9.59 2.74 -14.16
N HIS A 89 -8.43 2.69 -13.52
CA HIS A 89 -8.19 1.78 -12.41
C HIS A 89 -8.69 2.37 -11.10
N ASP A 90 -8.69 1.58 -10.05
CA ASP A 90 -9.11 1.98 -8.70
C ASP A 90 -8.37 3.25 -8.24
N PRO A 91 -9.07 4.30 -7.79
CA PRO A 91 -8.43 5.55 -7.42
C PRO A 91 -7.49 5.44 -6.20
N PHE A 92 -7.74 4.52 -5.28
CA PHE A 92 -6.83 4.30 -4.14
C PHE A 92 -5.49 3.74 -4.61
N ASP A 93 -5.52 2.77 -5.52
CA ASP A 93 -4.30 2.18 -6.09
C ASP A 93 -3.52 3.19 -6.91
N ARG A 94 -4.21 4.02 -7.68
CA ARG A 94 -3.58 5.10 -8.46
C ARG A 94 -2.81 6.06 -7.55
N LEU A 95 -3.43 6.44 -6.44
CA LEU A 95 -2.81 7.35 -5.49
C LEU A 95 -1.58 6.73 -4.82
N ILE A 96 -1.66 5.46 -4.45
CA ILE A 96 -0.54 4.75 -3.80
C ILE A 96 0.66 4.63 -4.74
N VAL A 97 0.44 4.34 -6.03
CA VAL A 97 1.52 4.32 -7.02
C VAL A 97 2.18 5.70 -7.12
N ALA A 98 1.37 6.76 -7.19
CA ALA A 98 1.87 8.13 -7.25
C ALA A 98 2.67 8.50 -6.00
N GLN A 99 2.18 8.12 -4.82
CA GLN A 99 2.89 8.35 -3.55
C GLN A 99 4.26 7.67 -3.54
N ALA A 100 4.31 6.40 -3.94
CA ALA A 100 5.58 5.66 -3.98
C ALA A 100 6.57 6.35 -4.91
N SER A 101 6.13 6.78 -6.08
CA SER A 101 6.96 7.50 -7.04
C SER A 101 7.48 8.82 -6.49
N CYS A 102 6.61 9.64 -5.89
CA CYS A 102 6.97 10.95 -5.35
C CYS A 102 7.93 10.87 -4.17
N THR A 103 7.79 9.86 -3.33
CA THR A 103 8.53 9.78 -2.06
C THR A 103 9.77 8.90 -2.13
N GLY A 104 9.99 8.26 -3.28
CA GLY A 104 11.12 7.34 -3.44
C GLY A 104 10.94 6.04 -2.64
N LEU A 105 9.72 5.70 -2.27
CA LEU A 105 9.40 4.42 -1.62
C LEU A 105 9.19 3.33 -2.67
N ARG A 106 9.46 2.10 -2.28
CA ARG A 106 9.18 0.94 -3.14
C ARG A 106 7.82 0.39 -2.73
N LEU A 107 6.95 0.25 -3.71
CA LEU A 107 5.58 -0.25 -3.50
C LEU A 107 5.55 -1.76 -3.52
N LEU A 108 5.01 -2.36 -2.46
CA LEU A 108 4.81 -3.79 -2.38
C LEU A 108 3.33 -4.09 -2.64
N THR A 109 3.05 -4.81 -3.73
CA THR A 109 1.70 -5.10 -4.19
C THR A 109 1.59 -6.49 -4.80
N ALA A 110 0.41 -7.06 -4.81
CA ALA A 110 0.11 -8.28 -5.57
C ALA A 110 -0.88 -8.00 -6.72
N ASP A 111 -1.25 -6.76 -6.94
CA ASP A 111 -2.17 -6.37 -8.00
C ASP A 111 -1.48 -6.48 -9.36
N HIS A 112 -2.01 -7.34 -10.23
CA HIS A 112 -1.42 -7.57 -11.55
C HIS A 112 -1.40 -6.32 -12.44
N VAL A 113 -2.39 -5.45 -12.33
CA VAL A 113 -2.44 -4.21 -13.09
C VAL A 113 -1.27 -3.31 -12.71
N LEU A 114 -0.96 -3.20 -11.42
CA LEU A 114 0.17 -2.41 -10.95
C LEU A 114 1.51 -3.06 -11.31
N LEU A 115 1.62 -4.36 -11.16
CA LEU A 115 2.83 -5.10 -11.53
C LEU A 115 3.12 -5.00 -13.03
N ASP A 116 2.08 -4.97 -13.86
CA ASP A 116 2.20 -4.87 -15.32
C ASP A 116 2.72 -3.50 -15.79
N LEU A 117 2.73 -2.49 -14.93
CA LEU A 117 3.39 -1.22 -15.24
C LEU A 117 4.89 -1.37 -15.39
N ARG A 118 5.47 -2.42 -14.83
CA ARG A 118 6.90 -2.77 -14.92
C ARG A 118 7.82 -1.62 -14.50
N ARG A 119 7.47 -0.96 -13.40
CA ARG A 119 8.32 0.09 -12.83
C ARG A 119 9.25 -0.53 -11.78
N ASP A 120 10.46 -0.04 -11.71
CA ASP A 120 11.50 -0.56 -10.80
C ASP A 120 11.10 -0.48 -9.34
N PHE A 121 10.27 0.49 -8.98
CA PHE A 121 9.84 0.68 -7.61
C PHE A 121 8.63 -0.16 -7.21
N ILE A 122 8.07 -0.96 -8.13
CA ILE A 122 6.90 -1.82 -7.83
C ILE A 122 7.37 -3.27 -7.70
N LEU A 123 7.16 -3.84 -6.52
CA LEU A 123 7.59 -5.18 -6.16
C LEU A 123 6.41 -6.11 -5.96
N ASP A 124 6.59 -7.37 -6.35
CA ASP A 124 5.56 -8.40 -6.23
C ASP A 124 5.52 -8.99 -4.80
N ALA A 125 4.42 -8.76 -4.10
CA ALA A 125 4.22 -9.24 -2.72
C ALA A 125 3.96 -10.74 -2.62
N SER A 126 3.68 -11.41 -3.73
CA SER A 126 3.43 -12.86 -3.74
C SER A 126 4.72 -13.70 -3.76
N ARG A 127 5.86 -13.08 -3.91
CA ARG A 127 7.16 -13.76 -4.00
C ARG A 127 7.96 -13.84 -2.69
#